data_deb8d108a83a0790b8d33b0daf5b7733
#
_entry.id   deb8d108a83a0790b8d33b0daf5b7733
#
_cell.length_a   1.000
_cell.length_b   1.000
_cell.length_c   1.000
_cell.angle_alpha   90.00
_cell.angle_beta   90.00
_cell.angle_gamma   90.00
#
_symmetry.space_group_name_H-M   'P 1'
#
loop_
_entity.id
_entity.type
_entity.pdbx_description
1 polymer ?
#
loop_
_entity_poly.entity_id
_entity_poly.type
_entity_poly.pdbx_seq_one_letter_code
_entity_poly.pdbx_strand_id
1 'polypeptide(L)'
;MLTVDSLGKFQITDGNVIVGDEELRSNMLSKLLLYILLYRDKTLTIEDITTAVWQDEEIENPAGALKNLMYRLRKTLSKHFGNQDFILTNRGSYRWNLQVSVNFDIEQFDKLMNEAKQENTLEKAELLYEQAIALYQGDFMVRLTDMHWILTLNTYYHSLYLSCVKALSEIYLKLERYENLEKICTDALKLESGDEELYCYQIEARMRCGKVNLAMDSYEKAREIMEKELGVRKTTILNKVYDELMKISKGGSSYNFDEIKEDIEEPNPTGVFMCGYPIFKEIYHLEARKSTRSDEPE
;
A
#
# COMPACT_ATOMS: atom_id res chain seq x y z
N MET A 1 -22.44 -20.35 -3.59
CA MET A 1 -21.01 -20.00 -3.41
C MET A 1 -20.96 -18.67 -2.70
N LEU A 2 -20.14 -18.53 -1.68
CA LEU A 2 -19.94 -17.26 -0.98
C LEU A 2 -18.60 -16.66 -1.44
N THR A 3 -18.57 -15.35 -1.68
CA THR A 3 -17.35 -14.59 -1.87
C THR A 3 -17.05 -13.83 -0.60
N VAL A 4 -15.79 -13.86 -0.16
CA VAL A 4 -15.33 -13.20 1.06
C VAL A 4 -14.23 -12.21 0.65
N ASP A 5 -14.47 -10.96 0.95
CA ASP A 5 -13.51 -9.88 0.77
C ASP A 5 -12.99 -9.47 2.16
N SER A 6 -11.68 -9.38 2.31
CA SER A 6 -11.01 -9.05 3.56
C SER A 6 -9.84 -8.07 3.38
N LEU A 7 -9.38 -7.91 2.15
CA LEU A 7 -8.34 -6.93 1.79
C LEU A 7 -8.98 -5.54 1.61
N GLY A 8 -9.06 -4.81 2.71
CA GLY A 8 -9.73 -3.53 2.84
C GLY A 8 -10.99 -3.62 3.67
N LYS A 9 -12.14 -3.81 3.06
CA LYS A 9 -13.43 -3.91 3.75
C LYS A 9 -13.85 -5.35 3.93
N PHE A 10 -14.09 -5.78 5.18
CA PHE A 10 -14.61 -7.12 5.43
C PHE A 10 -16.06 -7.25 5.03
N GLN A 11 -16.35 -8.16 4.09
CA GLN A 11 -17.70 -8.49 3.67
C GLN A 11 -17.81 -9.89 3.07
N ILE A 12 -18.99 -10.46 3.16
CA ILE A 12 -19.35 -11.75 2.56
C ILE A 12 -20.58 -11.55 1.69
N THR A 13 -20.56 -12.10 0.50
CA THR A 13 -21.71 -12.01 -0.42
C THR A 13 -21.97 -13.34 -1.13
N ASP A 14 -23.23 -13.61 -1.45
CA ASP A 14 -23.67 -14.68 -2.36
C ASP A 14 -23.97 -14.17 -3.78
N GLY A 15 -23.72 -12.87 -4.03
CA GLY A 15 -24.03 -12.14 -5.24
C GLY A 15 -25.32 -11.32 -5.15
N ASN A 16 -26.21 -11.61 -4.19
CA ASN A 16 -27.48 -10.89 -3.99
C ASN A 16 -27.50 -10.08 -2.69
N VAL A 17 -26.91 -10.64 -1.64
CA VAL A 17 -26.90 -10.08 -0.29
C VAL A 17 -25.44 -9.87 0.13
N ILE A 18 -25.16 -8.74 0.78
CA ILE A 18 -23.87 -8.43 1.38
C ILE A 18 -24.04 -8.44 2.90
N VAL A 19 -23.15 -9.14 3.59
CA VAL A 19 -23.03 -9.17 5.04
C VAL A 19 -21.66 -8.66 5.40
N GLY A 20 -21.59 -7.48 5.97
CA GLY A 20 -20.36 -6.85 6.44
C GLY A 20 -20.42 -6.58 7.95
N ASP A 21 -19.56 -5.68 8.41
CA ASP A 21 -19.46 -5.31 9.82
C ASP A 21 -20.78 -4.75 10.38
N GLU A 22 -21.57 -4.05 9.55
CA GLU A 22 -22.85 -3.47 9.96
C GLU A 22 -23.90 -4.54 10.28
N GLU A 23 -23.95 -5.64 9.50
CA GLU A 23 -24.86 -6.76 9.69
C GLU A 23 -24.40 -7.66 10.85
N LEU A 24 -23.08 -7.87 10.97
CA LEU A 24 -22.49 -8.65 12.07
C LEU A 24 -22.61 -7.91 13.41
N ARG A 25 -22.55 -6.58 13.42
CA ARG A 25 -22.74 -5.71 14.60
C ARG A 25 -21.86 -6.07 15.80
N SER A 26 -20.74 -6.76 15.57
CA SER A 26 -19.88 -7.23 16.66
C SER A 26 -18.53 -7.65 16.12
N ASN A 27 -17.48 -7.01 16.60
CA ASN A 27 -16.09 -7.40 16.30
C ASN A 27 -15.83 -8.88 16.63
N MET A 28 -16.43 -9.38 17.71
CA MET A 28 -16.30 -10.79 18.11
C MET A 28 -16.93 -11.75 17.07
N LEU A 29 -18.05 -11.35 16.43
CA LEU A 29 -18.61 -12.14 15.34
C LEU A 29 -17.76 -12.08 14.09
N SER A 30 -17.20 -10.93 13.76
CA SER A 30 -16.27 -10.79 12.63
C SER A 30 -14.98 -11.62 12.87
N LYS A 31 -14.38 -11.56 14.07
CA LYS A 31 -13.22 -12.39 14.47
C LYS A 31 -13.55 -13.89 14.35
N LEU A 32 -14.65 -14.32 14.91
CA LEU A 32 -15.08 -15.74 14.88
C LEU A 32 -15.30 -16.23 13.45
N LEU A 33 -16.05 -15.47 12.66
CA LEU A 33 -16.35 -15.83 11.28
C LEU A 33 -15.08 -15.91 10.43
N LEU A 34 -14.24 -14.89 10.52
CA LEU A 34 -12.96 -14.85 9.81
C LEU A 34 -12.08 -16.06 10.20
N TYR A 35 -11.96 -16.37 11.49
CA TYR A 35 -11.15 -17.49 11.96
C TYR A 35 -11.65 -18.83 11.41
N ILE A 36 -12.96 -19.05 11.44
CA ILE A 36 -13.58 -20.26 10.88
C ILE A 36 -13.37 -20.35 9.36
N LEU A 37 -13.45 -19.25 8.65
CA LEU A 37 -13.24 -19.19 7.19
C LEU A 37 -11.79 -19.43 6.80
N LEU A 38 -10.83 -18.88 7.54
CA LEU A 38 -9.40 -19.10 7.33
C LEU A 38 -8.99 -20.56 7.52
N TYR A 39 -9.61 -21.22 8.51
CA TYR A 39 -9.32 -22.62 8.84
C TYR A 39 -10.46 -23.56 8.46
N ARG A 40 -11.23 -23.23 7.41
CA ARG A 40 -12.44 -23.97 7.03
C ARG A 40 -12.20 -25.44 6.67
N ASP A 41 -10.99 -25.79 6.27
CA ASP A 41 -10.59 -27.17 5.95
C ASP A 41 -10.25 -27.98 7.19
N LYS A 42 -10.18 -27.35 8.37
CA LYS A 42 -9.83 -27.98 9.64
C LYS A 42 -11.05 -28.13 10.53
N THR A 43 -10.95 -29.07 11.46
CA THR A 43 -11.86 -29.16 12.60
C THR A 43 -11.24 -28.36 13.74
N LEU A 44 -11.93 -27.34 14.22
CA LEU A 44 -11.48 -26.42 15.26
C LEU A 44 -12.04 -26.85 16.61
N THR A 45 -11.20 -26.97 17.61
CA THR A 45 -11.61 -27.23 18.99
C THR A 45 -12.18 -25.96 19.64
N ILE A 46 -12.86 -26.11 20.79
CA ILE A 46 -13.28 -24.97 21.59
C ILE A 46 -12.10 -24.11 21.98
N GLU A 47 -10.99 -24.75 22.38
CA GLU A 47 -9.75 -24.07 22.81
C GLU A 47 -9.14 -23.27 21.66
N ASP A 48 -9.01 -23.84 20.45
CA ASP A 48 -8.50 -23.12 19.26
C ASP A 48 -9.27 -21.84 19.03
N ILE A 49 -10.60 -21.93 19.04
CA ILE A 49 -11.47 -20.79 18.73
C ILE A 49 -11.46 -19.76 19.88
N THR A 50 -11.51 -20.21 21.13
CA THR A 50 -11.53 -19.29 22.27
C THR A 50 -10.24 -18.51 22.38
N THR A 51 -9.09 -19.16 22.21
CA THR A 51 -7.80 -18.50 22.15
C THR A 51 -7.70 -17.50 21.00
N ALA A 52 -8.20 -17.83 19.81
CA ALA A 52 -8.16 -16.95 18.65
C ALA A 52 -9.09 -15.75 18.75
N VAL A 53 -10.25 -15.87 19.39
CA VAL A 53 -11.29 -14.82 19.44
C VAL A 53 -11.11 -13.89 20.62
N TRP A 54 -10.69 -14.41 21.78
CA TRP A 54 -10.56 -13.64 23.03
C TRP A 54 -9.11 -13.35 23.40
N GLN A 55 -8.16 -14.09 22.84
CA GLN A 55 -6.71 -13.95 23.09
C GLN A 55 -6.41 -13.92 24.61
N ASP A 56 -6.05 -12.77 25.15
CA ASP A 56 -5.62 -12.60 26.55
C ASP A 56 -6.79 -12.13 27.47
N GLU A 57 -8.02 -12.08 26.95
CA GLU A 57 -9.17 -11.70 27.79
C GLU A 57 -9.53 -12.86 28.74
N GLU A 58 -9.53 -12.57 30.05
CA GLU A 58 -9.99 -13.55 31.05
C GLU A 58 -11.51 -13.72 30.96
N ILE A 59 -11.96 -14.94 30.67
CA ILE A 59 -13.39 -15.28 30.59
C ILE A 59 -13.68 -16.39 31.58
N GLU A 60 -14.62 -16.17 32.48
CA GLU A 60 -15.03 -17.17 33.48
C GLU A 60 -15.53 -18.49 32.84
N ASN A 61 -16.27 -18.39 31.71
CA ASN A 61 -16.83 -19.56 31.01
C ASN A 61 -16.63 -19.44 29.49
N PRO A 62 -15.43 -19.74 28.97
CA PRO A 62 -15.14 -19.62 27.53
C PRO A 62 -16.04 -20.50 26.65
N ALA A 63 -16.34 -21.74 27.09
CA ALA A 63 -17.19 -22.65 26.33
C ALA A 63 -18.63 -22.15 26.21
N GLY A 64 -19.18 -21.58 27.29
CA GLY A 64 -20.51 -20.97 27.29
C GLY A 64 -20.57 -19.71 26.42
N ALA A 65 -19.55 -18.85 26.52
CA ALA A 65 -19.42 -17.64 25.70
C ALA A 65 -19.33 -17.99 24.20
N LEU A 66 -18.49 -18.96 23.85
CA LEU A 66 -18.36 -19.44 22.47
C LEU A 66 -19.67 -20.02 21.93
N LYS A 67 -20.38 -20.82 22.72
CA LYS A 67 -21.68 -21.39 22.33
C LYS A 67 -22.69 -20.29 21.97
N ASN A 68 -22.77 -19.24 22.77
CA ASN A 68 -23.64 -18.09 22.51
C ASN A 68 -23.20 -17.32 21.25
N LEU A 69 -21.90 -17.09 21.09
CA LEU A 69 -21.35 -16.40 19.93
C LEU A 69 -21.62 -17.20 18.63
N MET A 70 -21.42 -18.52 18.68
CA MET A 70 -21.69 -19.45 17.59
C MET A 70 -23.19 -19.48 17.22
N TYR A 71 -24.08 -19.47 18.19
CA TYR A 71 -25.51 -19.37 17.95
C TYR A 71 -25.87 -18.07 17.21
N ARG A 72 -25.32 -16.94 17.68
CA ARG A 72 -25.53 -15.63 17.03
C ARG A 72 -25.01 -15.63 15.61
N LEU A 73 -23.80 -16.16 15.38
CA LEU A 73 -23.20 -16.23 14.05
C LEU A 73 -24.06 -17.05 13.09
N ARG A 74 -24.47 -18.26 13.49
CA ARG A 74 -25.37 -19.11 12.68
C ARG A 74 -26.67 -18.41 12.34
N LYS A 75 -27.28 -17.74 13.33
CA LYS A 75 -28.52 -16.99 13.14
C LYS A 75 -28.32 -15.85 12.12
N THR A 76 -27.21 -15.14 12.17
CA THR A 76 -26.90 -14.08 11.22
C THR A 76 -26.70 -14.65 9.82
N LEU A 77 -25.89 -15.70 9.66
CA LEU A 77 -25.65 -16.32 8.36
C LEU A 77 -26.97 -16.89 7.75
N SER A 78 -27.78 -17.60 8.54
CA SER A 78 -29.05 -18.15 8.07
C SER A 78 -30.07 -17.08 7.71
N LYS A 79 -30.07 -15.95 8.40
CA LYS A 79 -30.94 -14.81 8.10
C LYS A 79 -30.64 -14.21 6.72
N HIS A 80 -29.38 -14.12 6.35
CA HIS A 80 -28.96 -13.43 5.15
C HIS A 80 -28.74 -14.35 3.94
N PHE A 81 -28.25 -15.58 4.17
CA PHE A 81 -27.89 -16.52 3.09
C PHE A 81 -28.78 -17.78 3.05
N GLY A 82 -29.90 -17.74 3.77
CA GLY A 82 -30.85 -18.85 3.78
C GLY A 82 -30.57 -19.90 4.86
N ASN A 83 -31.55 -20.77 5.07
CA ASN A 83 -31.54 -21.75 6.15
C ASN A 83 -30.72 -23.00 5.73
N GLN A 84 -29.40 -22.89 5.81
CA GLN A 84 -28.49 -24.02 5.62
C GLN A 84 -27.45 -24.05 6.75
N ASP A 85 -26.87 -25.23 6.96
CA ASP A 85 -25.83 -25.42 7.98
C ASP A 85 -24.46 -24.92 7.45
N PHE A 86 -24.10 -23.69 7.80
CA PHE A 86 -22.80 -23.11 7.47
C PHE A 86 -21.66 -23.68 8.32
N ILE A 87 -21.94 -23.93 9.60
CA ILE A 87 -20.96 -24.39 10.59
C ILE A 87 -21.48 -25.66 11.25
N LEU A 88 -20.77 -26.75 11.07
CA LEU A 88 -21.08 -28.04 11.65
C LEU A 88 -20.49 -28.16 13.06
N THR A 89 -21.19 -28.86 13.96
CA THR A 89 -20.71 -29.19 15.31
C THR A 89 -20.50 -30.69 15.43
N ASN A 90 -19.36 -31.10 15.97
CA ASN A 90 -19.10 -32.51 16.28
C ASN A 90 -18.36 -32.60 17.62
N ARG A 91 -19.02 -33.18 18.64
CA ARG A 91 -18.46 -33.52 19.98
C ARG A 91 -17.54 -32.45 20.57
N GLY A 92 -17.98 -31.19 20.60
CA GLY A 92 -17.18 -30.07 21.16
C GLY A 92 -16.18 -29.44 20.22
N SER A 93 -16.32 -29.68 18.93
CA SER A 93 -15.55 -29.01 17.89
C SER A 93 -16.46 -28.42 16.83
N TYR A 94 -15.92 -27.51 16.05
CA TYR A 94 -16.61 -26.78 14.99
C TYR A 94 -15.81 -26.86 13.70
N ARG A 95 -16.51 -26.86 12.56
CA ARG A 95 -15.90 -26.74 11.25
C ARG A 95 -16.84 -26.07 10.27
N TRP A 96 -16.28 -25.41 9.28
CA TRP A 96 -17.08 -24.92 8.15
C TRP A 96 -17.70 -26.09 7.37
N ASN A 97 -18.91 -25.91 6.86
CA ASN A 97 -19.53 -26.90 5.98
C ASN A 97 -18.95 -26.78 4.57
N LEU A 98 -18.11 -27.70 4.16
CA LEU A 98 -17.45 -27.71 2.86
C LEU A 98 -18.41 -27.83 1.67
N GLN A 99 -19.68 -28.15 1.89
CA GLN A 99 -20.70 -28.06 0.85
C GLN A 99 -21.03 -26.59 0.50
N VAL A 100 -20.72 -25.66 1.38
CA VAL A 100 -20.82 -24.22 1.13
C VAL A 100 -19.46 -23.73 0.64
N SER A 101 -19.31 -23.71 -0.69
CA SER A 101 -18.07 -23.23 -1.31
C SER A 101 -17.83 -21.76 -1.02
N VAL A 102 -16.59 -21.43 -0.73
CA VAL A 102 -16.10 -20.08 -0.41
C VAL A 102 -15.02 -19.70 -1.40
N ASN A 103 -15.14 -18.50 -1.95
CA ASN A 103 -14.14 -17.84 -2.75
C ASN A 103 -13.57 -16.70 -1.90
N PHE A 104 -12.30 -16.80 -1.48
CA PHE A 104 -11.68 -15.87 -0.56
C PHE A 104 -10.65 -15.00 -1.30
N ASP A 105 -10.73 -13.68 -1.15
CA ASP A 105 -9.86 -12.72 -1.86
C ASP A 105 -8.38 -12.96 -1.59
N ILE A 106 -7.99 -13.24 -0.34
CA ILE A 106 -6.61 -13.53 0.04
C ILE A 106 -6.04 -14.76 -0.67
N GLU A 107 -6.85 -15.81 -0.86
CA GLU A 107 -6.42 -17.02 -1.56
C GLU A 107 -6.30 -16.79 -3.07
N GLN A 108 -7.19 -15.97 -3.62
CA GLN A 108 -7.07 -15.55 -5.01
C GLN A 108 -5.83 -14.69 -5.22
N PHE A 109 -5.55 -13.77 -4.28
CA PHE A 109 -4.36 -12.94 -4.30
C PHE A 109 -3.09 -13.80 -4.29
N ASP A 110 -2.98 -14.74 -3.34
CA ASP A 110 -1.85 -15.69 -3.26
C ASP A 110 -1.69 -16.52 -4.54
N LYS A 111 -2.80 -17.00 -5.10
CA LYS A 111 -2.80 -17.78 -6.34
C LYS A 111 -2.29 -16.95 -7.51
N LEU A 112 -2.84 -15.75 -7.72
CA LEU A 112 -2.44 -14.84 -8.81
C LEU A 112 -0.97 -14.44 -8.69
N MET A 113 -0.49 -14.16 -7.47
CA MET A 113 0.92 -13.86 -7.21
C MET A 113 1.84 -15.02 -7.58
N ASN A 114 1.44 -16.25 -7.24
CA ASN A 114 2.23 -17.45 -7.57
C ASN A 114 2.23 -17.73 -9.07
N GLU A 115 1.10 -17.59 -9.74
CA GLU A 115 0.97 -17.75 -11.19
C GLU A 115 1.79 -16.69 -11.93
N ALA A 116 1.72 -15.42 -11.51
CA ALA A 116 2.48 -14.33 -12.10
C ALA A 116 3.99 -14.52 -11.98
N LYS A 117 4.48 -15.00 -10.83
CA LYS A 117 5.91 -15.29 -10.62
C LYS A 117 6.43 -16.43 -11.50
N GLN A 118 5.58 -17.37 -11.91
CA GLN A 118 5.94 -18.51 -12.75
C GLN A 118 5.74 -18.24 -14.25
N GLU A 119 5.06 -17.16 -14.59
CA GLU A 119 4.78 -16.83 -15.98
C GLU A 119 6.03 -16.26 -16.67
N ASN A 120 6.30 -16.76 -17.87
CA ASN A 120 7.48 -16.35 -18.64
C ASN A 120 7.20 -15.21 -19.63
N THR A 121 5.94 -14.96 -19.92
CA THR A 121 5.50 -13.91 -20.85
C THR A 121 5.18 -12.63 -20.05
N LEU A 122 5.86 -11.52 -20.35
CA LEU A 122 5.69 -10.28 -19.61
C LEU A 122 4.25 -9.78 -19.62
N GLU A 123 3.58 -9.82 -20.77
CA GLU A 123 2.20 -9.35 -20.92
C GLU A 123 1.19 -10.20 -20.13
N LYS A 124 1.45 -11.50 -19.98
CA LYS A 124 0.61 -12.37 -19.15
C LYS A 124 0.88 -12.17 -17.68
N ALA A 125 2.15 -12.03 -17.29
CA ALA A 125 2.54 -11.73 -15.92
C ALA A 125 1.96 -10.39 -15.49
N GLU A 126 2.01 -9.36 -16.35
CA GLU A 126 1.36 -8.07 -16.15
C GLU A 126 -0.11 -8.23 -15.79
N LEU A 127 -0.88 -8.95 -16.64
CA LEU A 127 -2.31 -9.16 -16.41
C LEU A 127 -2.60 -9.84 -15.05
N LEU A 128 -1.78 -10.83 -14.68
CA LEU A 128 -1.94 -11.53 -13.40
C LEU A 128 -1.63 -10.63 -12.21
N TYR A 129 -0.58 -9.81 -12.28
CA TYR A 129 -0.27 -8.83 -11.23
C TYR A 129 -1.32 -7.73 -11.15
N GLU A 130 -1.84 -7.22 -12.27
CA GLU A 130 -2.94 -6.25 -12.28
C GLU A 130 -4.20 -6.83 -11.62
N GLN A 131 -4.54 -8.08 -11.90
CA GLN A 131 -5.66 -8.77 -11.25
C GLN A 131 -5.43 -8.94 -9.74
N ALA A 132 -4.22 -9.28 -9.32
CA ALA A 132 -3.89 -9.38 -7.91
C ALA A 132 -4.04 -8.03 -7.20
N ILE A 133 -3.49 -6.96 -7.78
CA ILE A 133 -3.59 -5.60 -7.23
C ILE A 133 -5.04 -5.13 -7.14
N ALA A 134 -5.89 -5.49 -8.11
CA ALA A 134 -7.30 -5.14 -8.09
C ALA A 134 -8.07 -5.77 -6.91
N LEU A 135 -7.61 -6.90 -6.37
CA LEU A 135 -8.18 -7.50 -5.17
C LEU A 135 -7.80 -6.74 -3.89
N TYR A 136 -6.65 -6.03 -3.89
CA TYR A 136 -6.16 -5.33 -2.71
C TYR A 136 -6.77 -3.92 -2.64
N GLN A 137 -7.88 -3.80 -1.92
CA GLN A 137 -8.59 -2.53 -1.71
C GLN A 137 -8.12 -1.78 -0.45
N GLY A 138 -7.19 -2.35 0.28
CA GLY A 138 -6.62 -1.83 1.53
C GLY A 138 -6.13 -2.95 2.42
N ASP A 139 -5.62 -2.58 3.58
CA ASP A 139 -5.02 -3.52 4.53
C ASP A 139 -6.03 -4.55 5.07
N PHE A 140 -5.53 -5.77 5.32
CA PHE A 140 -6.32 -6.87 5.83
C PHE A 140 -6.91 -6.56 7.20
N MET A 141 -8.23 -6.57 7.31
CA MET A 141 -8.97 -6.47 8.58
C MET A 141 -8.50 -5.35 9.52
N VAL A 142 -8.25 -4.16 9.00
CA VAL A 142 -7.68 -2.98 9.73
C VAL A 142 -8.35 -2.70 11.07
N ARG A 143 -9.67 -2.95 11.18
CA ARG A 143 -10.42 -2.69 12.42
C ARG A 143 -10.17 -3.71 13.54
N LEU A 144 -9.50 -4.82 13.25
CA LEU A 144 -9.28 -5.93 14.19
C LEU A 144 -7.79 -6.21 14.43
N THR A 145 -6.92 -5.24 14.19
CA THR A 145 -5.47 -5.37 14.36
C THR A 145 -5.02 -5.46 15.83
N ASP A 146 -5.95 -5.33 16.78
CA ASP A 146 -5.76 -5.67 18.18
C ASP A 146 -5.44 -7.15 18.41
N MET A 147 -5.81 -8.01 17.45
CA MET A 147 -5.53 -9.45 17.51
C MET A 147 -4.19 -9.78 16.84
N HIS A 148 -3.31 -10.44 17.59
CA HIS A 148 -1.94 -10.73 17.13
C HIS A 148 -1.91 -11.54 15.80
N TRP A 149 -2.77 -12.54 15.65
CA TRP A 149 -2.84 -13.33 14.43
C TRP A 149 -3.39 -12.53 13.23
N ILE A 150 -4.32 -11.57 13.45
CA ILE A 150 -4.82 -10.68 12.40
C ILE A 150 -3.72 -9.70 11.99
N LEU A 151 -3.00 -9.11 12.96
CA LEU A 151 -1.88 -8.22 12.69
C LEU A 151 -0.79 -8.91 11.86
N THR A 152 -0.50 -10.19 12.16
CA THR A 152 0.47 -10.99 11.39
C THR A 152 0.03 -11.15 9.93
N LEU A 153 -1.24 -11.47 9.69
CA LEU A 153 -1.78 -11.59 8.34
C LEU A 153 -1.83 -10.22 7.63
N ASN A 154 -2.21 -9.17 8.35
CA ASN A 154 -2.20 -7.80 7.82
C ASN A 154 -0.81 -7.43 7.29
N THR A 155 0.24 -7.59 8.12
CA THR A 155 1.63 -7.32 7.72
C THR A 155 2.07 -8.20 6.54
N TYR A 156 1.67 -9.46 6.51
CA TYR A 156 2.00 -10.37 5.41
C TYR A 156 1.39 -9.91 4.09
N TYR A 157 0.07 -9.64 4.05
CA TYR A 157 -0.60 -9.22 2.82
C TYR A 157 -0.21 -7.81 2.37
N HIS A 158 0.06 -6.90 3.31
CA HIS A 158 0.65 -5.60 2.99
C HIS A 158 2.00 -5.73 2.27
N SER A 159 2.92 -6.52 2.85
CA SER A 159 4.23 -6.78 2.23
C SER A 159 4.11 -7.48 0.87
N LEU A 160 3.16 -8.40 0.74
CA LEU A 160 2.91 -9.11 -0.51
C LEU A 160 2.35 -8.17 -1.59
N TYR A 161 1.46 -7.25 -1.21
CA TYR A 161 0.96 -6.19 -2.10
C TYR A 161 2.09 -5.29 -2.61
N LEU A 162 2.97 -4.80 -1.72
CA LEU A 162 4.12 -3.99 -2.13
C LEU A 162 5.05 -4.76 -3.08
N SER A 163 5.29 -6.04 -2.80
CA SER A 163 6.07 -6.91 -3.69
C SER A 163 5.41 -7.08 -5.06
N CYS A 164 4.06 -7.15 -5.10
CA CYS A 164 3.29 -7.20 -6.33
C CYS A 164 3.45 -5.92 -7.16
N VAL A 165 3.30 -4.75 -6.50
CA VAL A 165 3.47 -3.44 -7.14
C VAL A 165 4.88 -3.29 -7.72
N LYS A 166 5.92 -3.67 -6.97
CA LYS A 166 7.31 -3.60 -7.44
C LYS A 166 7.57 -4.51 -8.64
N ALA A 167 7.09 -5.75 -8.60
CA ALA A 167 7.21 -6.69 -9.72
C ALA A 167 6.50 -6.17 -10.99
N LEU A 168 5.29 -5.61 -10.83
CA LEU A 168 4.56 -5.01 -11.93
C LEU A 168 5.26 -3.74 -12.45
N SER A 169 5.87 -2.94 -11.56
CA SER A 169 6.66 -1.76 -11.93
C SER A 169 7.83 -2.11 -12.85
N GLU A 170 8.56 -3.19 -12.53
CA GLU A 170 9.63 -3.69 -13.42
C GLU A 170 9.11 -4.14 -14.79
N ILE A 171 7.93 -4.76 -14.83
CA ILE A 171 7.30 -5.17 -16.09
C ILE A 171 6.90 -3.94 -16.91
N TYR A 172 6.28 -2.94 -16.29
CA TYR A 172 5.91 -1.71 -16.96
C TYR A 172 7.12 -0.95 -17.51
N LEU A 173 8.26 -0.94 -16.80
CA LEU A 173 9.51 -0.38 -17.33
C LEU A 173 9.98 -1.13 -18.58
N LYS A 174 9.97 -2.46 -18.55
CA LYS A 174 10.39 -3.30 -19.70
C LYS A 174 9.46 -3.17 -20.91
N LEU A 175 8.17 -2.93 -20.67
CA LEU A 175 7.16 -2.74 -21.72
C LEU A 175 6.96 -1.26 -22.10
N GLU A 176 7.74 -0.35 -21.52
CA GLU A 176 7.67 1.10 -21.73
C GLU A 176 6.29 1.71 -21.42
N ARG A 177 5.55 1.12 -20.46
CA ARG A 177 4.22 1.56 -20.02
C ARG A 177 4.32 2.58 -18.90
N TYR A 178 4.94 3.72 -19.15
CA TYR A 178 5.30 4.69 -18.11
C TYR A 178 4.12 5.35 -17.43
N GLU A 179 3.00 5.58 -18.13
CA GLU A 179 1.79 6.15 -17.52
C GLU A 179 1.16 5.19 -16.51
N ASN A 180 1.14 3.89 -16.82
CA ASN A 180 0.65 2.86 -15.91
C ASN A 180 1.57 2.74 -14.70
N LEU A 181 2.89 2.82 -14.90
CA LEU A 181 3.89 2.83 -13.85
C LEU A 181 3.71 4.01 -12.90
N GLU A 182 3.55 5.23 -13.43
CA GLU A 182 3.30 6.43 -12.61
C GLU A 182 2.05 6.26 -11.75
N LYS A 183 0.97 5.75 -12.35
CA LYS A 183 -0.31 5.56 -11.67
C LYS A 183 -0.19 4.56 -10.52
N ILE A 184 0.38 3.38 -10.78
CA ILE A 184 0.45 2.31 -9.77
C ILE A 184 1.33 2.71 -8.58
N CYS A 185 2.48 3.36 -8.85
CA CYS A 185 3.36 3.86 -7.79
C CYS A 185 2.68 4.98 -7.00
N THR A 186 1.94 5.88 -7.66
CA THR A 186 1.18 6.93 -6.98
C THR A 186 0.12 6.38 -6.05
N ASP A 187 -0.57 5.31 -6.45
CA ASP A 187 -1.60 4.67 -5.63
C ASP A 187 -0.97 3.88 -4.46
N ALA A 188 0.12 3.17 -4.69
CA ALA A 188 0.83 2.45 -3.64
C ALA A 188 1.46 3.37 -2.59
N LEU A 189 2.01 4.52 -2.99
CA LEU A 189 2.57 5.53 -2.09
C LEU A 189 1.53 6.24 -1.19
N LYS A 190 0.23 6.06 -1.44
CA LYS A 190 -0.83 6.49 -0.51
C LYS A 190 -0.97 5.54 0.67
N LEU A 191 -0.64 4.27 0.47
CA LEU A 191 -0.68 3.22 1.49
C LEU A 191 0.64 3.10 2.23
N GLU A 192 1.76 3.19 1.50
CA GLU A 192 3.12 3.10 2.05
C GLU A 192 3.96 4.28 1.58
N SER A 193 3.88 5.38 2.34
CA SER A 193 4.58 6.64 2.01
C SER A 193 6.09 6.57 2.19
N GLY A 194 6.59 5.59 2.96
CA GLY A 194 8.00 5.42 3.28
C GLY A 194 8.79 4.53 2.30
N ASP A 195 8.19 4.02 1.23
CA ASP A 195 8.89 3.12 0.31
C ASP A 195 9.70 3.89 -0.74
N GLU A 196 11.02 3.92 -0.55
CA GLU A 196 11.98 4.59 -1.43
C GLU A 196 11.94 4.05 -2.87
N GLU A 197 11.81 2.75 -3.05
CA GLU A 197 11.85 2.11 -4.36
C GLU A 197 10.65 2.51 -5.22
N LEU A 198 9.47 2.66 -4.61
CA LEU A 198 8.27 3.15 -5.28
C LEU A 198 8.42 4.60 -5.75
N TYR A 199 9.10 5.45 -4.96
CA TYR A 199 9.45 6.81 -5.42
C TYR A 199 10.40 6.77 -6.60
N CYS A 200 11.40 5.90 -6.59
CA CYS A 200 12.33 5.77 -7.73
C CYS A 200 11.59 5.36 -9.01
N TYR A 201 10.69 4.39 -8.95
CA TYR A 201 9.85 4.01 -10.08
C TYR A 201 8.95 5.16 -10.55
N GLN A 202 8.33 5.88 -9.62
CA GLN A 202 7.48 7.03 -9.96
C GLN A 202 8.28 8.15 -10.64
N ILE A 203 9.47 8.47 -10.12
CA ILE A 203 10.34 9.50 -10.69
C ILE A 203 10.79 9.09 -12.10
N GLU A 204 11.22 7.83 -12.29
CA GLU A 204 11.61 7.33 -13.60
C GLU A 204 10.45 7.39 -14.59
N ALA A 205 9.25 6.94 -14.21
CA ALA A 205 8.06 7.04 -15.05
C ALA A 205 7.78 8.47 -15.50
N ARG A 206 7.86 9.43 -14.57
CA ARG A 206 7.66 10.86 -14.85
C ARG A 206 8.73 11.43 -15.77
N MET A 207 10.00 11.04 -15.58
CA MET A 207 11.09 11.43 -16.49
C MET A 207 10.85 10.92 -17.91
N ARG A 208 10.48 9.64 -18.04
CA ARG A 208 10.19 9.03 -19.35
C ARG A 208 8.98 9.63 -20.06
N CYS A 209 7.99 10.11 -19.29
CA CYS A 209 6.84 10.86 -19.81
C CYS A 209 7.12 12.35 -20.09
N GLY A 210 8.37 12.83 -19.88
CA GLY A 210 8.72 14.23 -20.05
C GLY A 210 8.20 15.17 -18.94
N LYS A 211 7.67 14.64 -17.85
CA LYS A 211 7.09 15.38 -16.72
C LYS A 211 8.19 15.74 -15.69
N VAL A 212 9.24 16.44 -16.13
CA VAL A 212 10.45 16.69 -15.33
C VAL A 212 10.16 17.41 -14.01
N ASN A 213 9.27 18.41 -14.01
CA ASN A 213 8.91 19.13 -12.78
C ASN A 213 8.23 18.21 -11.76
N LEU A 214 7.30 17.37 -12.20
CA LEU A 214 6.64 16.41 -11.32
C LEU A 214 7.62 15.32 -10.80
N ALA A 215 8.63 14.97 -11.60
CA ALA A 215 9.68 14.07 -11.15
C ALA A 215 10.52 14.72 -10.04
N MET A 216 10.85 16.01 -10.16
CA MET A 216 11.54 16.76 -9.12
C MET A 216 10.72 16.87 -7.84
N ASP A 217 9.43 17.19 -7.93
CA ASP A 217 8.52 17.23 -6.78
C ASP A 217 8.47 15.88 -6.03
N SER A 218 8.46 14.76 -6.80
CA SER A 218 8.51 13.42 -6.21
C SER A 218 9.81 13.16 -5.47
N TYR A 219 10.93 13.57 -6.05
CA TYR A 219 12.23 13.43 -5.42
C TYR A 219 12.33 14.21 -4.10
N GLU A 220 11.89 15.47 -4.10
CA GLU A 220 11.90 16.28 -2.89
C GLU A 220 10.99 15.71 -1.80
N LYS A 221 9.80 15.25 -2.18
CA LYS A 221 8.88 14.59 -1.26
C LYS A 221 9.48 13.31 -0.67
N ALA A 222 10.10 12.46 -1.50
CA ALA A 222 10.78 11.26 -1.04
C ALA A 222 11.89 11.59 -0.03
N ARG A 223 12.72 12.59 -0.36
CA ARG A 223 13.80 13.04 0.52
C ARG A 223 13.28 13.53 1.88
N GLU A 224 12.22 14.34 1.88
CA GLU A 224 11.62 14.84 3.13
C GLU A 224 11.09 13.71 4.01
N ILE A 225 10.41 12.73 3.41
CA ILE A 225 9.87 11.57 4.14
C ILE A 225 11.01 10.71 4.69
N MET A 226 12.04 10.41 3.89
CA MET A 226 13.19 9.62 4.33
C MET A 226 13.93 10.32 5.48
N GLU A 227 14.12 11.64 5.41
CA GLU A 227 14.75 12.40 6.49
C GLU A 227 13.89 12.41 7.76
N LYS A 228 12.58 12.60 7.62
CA LYS A 228 11.66 12.72 8.75
C LYS A 228 11.38 11.38 9.44
N GLU A 229 11.12 10.32 8.68
CA GLU A 229 10.69 9.03 9.21
C GLU A 229 11.86 8.09 9.53
N LEU A 230 12.91 8.09 8.70
CA LEU A 230 14.04 7.19 8.83
C LEU A 230 15.32 7.87 9.32
N GLY A 231 15.34 9.21 9.44
CA GLY A 231 16.53 9.96 9.82
C GLY A 231 17.66 9.92 8.77
N VAL A 232 17.37 9.45 7.56
CA VAL A 232 18.34 9.24 6.48
C VAL A 232 18.28 10.41 5.50
N ARG A 233 19.35 11.21 5.45
CA ARG A 233 19.42 12.39 4.54
C ARG A 233 19.79 12.06 3.10
N LYS A 234 20.48 10.95 2.88
CA LYS A 234 20.97 10.55 1.55
C LYS A 234 20.95 9.03 1.43
N THR A 235 20.16 8.53 0.52
CA THR A 235 20.20 7.12 0.13
C THR A 235 20.94 6.97 -1.20
N THR A 236 21.59 5.85 -1.40
CA THR A 236 22.35 5.59 -2.63
C THR A 236 21.44 5.47 -3.85
N ILE A 237 20.22 4.97 -3.64
CA ILE A 237 19.27 4.71 -4.73
C ILE A 237 18.67 6.02 -5.21
N LEU A 238 18.12 6.82 -4.30
CA LEU A 238 17.48 8.09 -4.62
C LEU A 238 18.49 9.10 -5.21
N ASN A 239 19.76 9.07 -4.77
CA ASN A 239 20.80 9.91 -5.34
C ASN A 239 21.10 9.57 -6.81
N LYS A 240 21.10 8.28 -7.19
CA LYS A 240 21.31 7.90 -8.60
C LYS A 240 20.20 8.44 -9.49
N VAL A 241 18.94 8.30 -9.03
CA VAL A 241 17.78 8.82 -9.75
C VAL A 241 17.83 10.34 -9.87
N TYR A 242 18.31 11.04 -8.82
CA TYR A 242 18.51 12.48 -8.86
C TYR A 242 19.58 12.89 -9.89
N ASP A 243 20.72 12.17 -9.96
CA ASP A 243 21.76 12.47 -10.93
C ASP A 243 21.24 12.31 -12.38
N GLU A 244 20.38 11.33 -12.64
CA GLU A 244 19.74 11.14 -13.94
C GLU A 244 18.74 12.24 -14.23
N LEU A 245 17.91 12.61 -13.26
CA LEU A 245 16.97 13.72 -13.36
C LEU A 245 17.68 15.04 -13.68
N MET A 246 18.83 15.31 -13.02
CA MET A 246 19.64 16.51 -13.29
C MET A 246 20.25 16.52 -14.69
N LYS A 247 20.64 15.37 -15.23
CA LYS A 247 21.14 15.28 -16.61
C LYS A 247 20.06 15.63 -17.63
N ILE A 248 18.84 15.13 -17.42
CA ILE A 248 17.69 15.42 -18.29
C ILE A 248 17.29 16.89 -18.18
N SER A 249 17.22 17.43 -16.97
CA SER A 249 16.92 18.83 -16.71
C SER A 249 17.93 19.78 -17.37
N LYS A 250 19.21 19.43 -17.33
CA LYS A 250 20.29 20.21 -17.97
C LYS A 250 20.39 19.98 -19.48
N GLY A 251 20.02 18.79 -19.96
CA GLY A 251 20.08 18.44 -21.39
C GLY A 251 18.92 18.99 -22.24
N GLY A 252 17.80 19.35 -21.60
CA GLY A 252 16.65 19.99 -22.26
C GLY A 252 16.82 21.50 -22.46
N SER A 253 17.75 22.10 -21.79
CA SER A 253 18.09 23.52 -21.91
C SER A 253 19.54 23.65 -22.42
N SER A 254 19.74 23.55 -23.72
CA SER A 254 20.81 24.32 -24.35
C SER A 254 20.40 25.80 -24.23
N TYR A 255 20.35 26.29 -23.00
CA TYR A 255 20.34 27.75 -22.84
C TYR A 255 21.65 28.25 -23.42
N ASN A 256 21.58 28.97 -24.55
CA ASN A 256 22.69 29.76 -25.02
C ASN A 256 23.05 30.71 -23.87
N PHE A 257 24.33 30.82 -23.54
CA PHE A 257 24.78 31.69 -22.44
C PHE A 257 24.21 33.12 -22.57
N ASP A 258 24.03 33.57 -23.80
CA ASP A 258 23.43 34.87 -24.12
C ASP A 258 21.94 34.95 -23.75
N GLU A 259 21.14 33.86 -23.92
CA GLU A 259 19.72 33.80 -23.51
C GLU A 259 19.59 33.79 -21.97
N ILE A 260 20.45 33.04 -21.26
CA ILE A 260 20.49 33.06 -19.79
C ILE A 260 20.87 34.45 -19.28
N LYS A 261 21.81 35.09 -19.96
CA LYS A 261 22.28 36.43 -19.59
C LYS A 261 21.19 37.47 -19.80
N GLU A 262 20.46 37.43 -20.92
CA GLU A 262 19.33 38.30 -21.19
C GLU A 262 18.14 38.09 -20.21
N ASP A 263 17.91 36.84 -19.77
CA ASP A 263 16.85 36.49 -18.80
C ASP A 263 17.18 36.91 -17.35
N ILE A 264 18.48 36.97 -17.01
CA ILE A 264 18.96 37.37 -15.69
C ILE A 264 19.28 38.86 -15.58
N GLU A 265 19.74 39.51 -16.68
CA GLU A 265 20.05 40.93 -16.69
C GLU A 265 18.78 41.81 -16.69
N GLU A 266 18.48 42.43 -15.55
CA GLU A 266 17.53 43.53 -15.52
C GLU A 266 18.11 44.76 -16.28
N PRO A 267 17.43 45.23 -17.32
CA PRO A 267 17.98 46.33 -18.16
C PRO A 267 18.16 47.68 -17.43
N ASN A 268 17.53 47.85 -16.25
CA ASN A 268 17.72 49.00 -15.37
C ASN A 268 17.35 48.61 -13.92
N PRO A 269 18.26 48.00 -13.12
CA PRO A 269 17.96 47.64 -11.75
C PRO A 269 17.83 48.89 -10.87
N THR A 270 16.60 49.37 -10.71
CA THR A 270 16.29 50.48 -9.81
C THR A 270 15.37 49.99 -8.69
N GLY A 271 15.83 50.14 -7.44
CA GLY A 271 15.07 49.82 -6.25
C GLY A 271 15.64 48.68 -5.40
N VAL A 272 14.90 48.30 -4.39
CA VAL A 272 15.28 47.24 -3.45
C VAL A 272 14.71 45.90 -3.94
N PHE A 273 15.60 44.91 -4.12
CA PHE A 273 15.16 43.56 -4.46
C PHE A 273 14.40 42.93 -3.28
N MET A 274 13.12 42.63 -3.47
CA MET A 274 12.28 42.00 -2.45
C MET A 274 12.12 40.53 -2.78
N CYS A 275 12.62 39.66 -1.93
CA CYS A 275 12.50 38.21 -2.08
C CYS A 275 12.07 37.52 -0.79
N GLY A 276 11.55 36.29 -0.89
CA GLY A 276 11.28 35.46 0.26
C GLY A 276 12.55 34.99 0.98
N TYR A 277 12.45 34.68 2.27
CA TYR A 277 13.58 34.26 3.11
C TYR A 277 14.48 33.14 2.51
N PRO A 278 13.95 32.09 1.86
CA PRO A 278 14.79 31.07 1.24
C PRO A 278 15.72 31.62 0.14
N ILE A 279 15.21 32.50 -0.74
CA ILE A 279 15.98 33.13 -1.80
C ILE A 279 17.02 34.09 -1.22
N PHE A 280 16.61 34.89 -0.24
CA PHE A 280 17.52 35.77 0.50
C PHE A 280 18.71 35.02 1.11
N LYS A 281 18.44 33.86 1.74
CA LYS A 281 19.46 33.01 2.35
C LYS A 281 20.49 32.53 1.34
N GLU A 282 20.05 32.09 0.14
CA GLU A 282 20.97 31.65 -0.93
C GLU A 282 21.80 32.81 -1.47
N ILE A 283 21.19 33.97 -1.67
CA ILE A 283 21.94 35.19 -2.11
C ILE A 283 22.98 35.58 -1.03
N TYR A 284 22.61 35.58 0.25
CA TYR A 284 23.53 35.84 1.34
C TYR A 284 24.72 34.88 1.36
N HIS A 285 24.46 33.57 1.18
CA HIS A 285 25.52 32.57 1.10
C HIS A 285 26.44 32.76 -0.12
N LEU A 286 25.92 33.21 -1.26
CA LEU A 286 26.73 33.52 -2.44
C LEU A 286 27.63 34.72 -2.21
N GLU A 287 27.10 35.80 -1.64
CA GLU A 287 27.88 37.01 -1.33
C GLU A 287 28.93 36.76 -0.24
N ALA A 288 28.61 36.01 0.81
CA ALA A 288 29.58 35.60 1.82
C ALA A 288 30.73 34.77 1.25
N ARG A 289 30.45 33.86 0.30
CA ARG A 289 31.53 33.13 -0.42
C ARG A 289 32.35 34.02 -1.33
N LYS A 290 31.77 35.05 -1.95
CA LYS A 290 32.44 36.00 -2.80
C LYS A 290 33.38 36.88 -1.96
N SER A 291 32.89 37.42 -0.84
CA SER A 291 33.66 38.20 0.13
C SER A 291 34.90 37.42 0.63
N THR A 292 34.72 36.12 0.96
CA THR A 292 35.86 35.27 1.42
C THR A 292 36.89 35.04 0.33
N ARG A 293 36.55 35.15 -0.97
CA ARG A 293 37.49 34.94 -2.10
C ARG A 293 38.21 36.23 -2.53
N SER A 294 37.58 37.38 -2.30
CA SER A 294 38.07 38.68 -2.77
C SER A 294 38.75 39.52 -1.68
N ASP A 295 38.82 39.02 -0.43
CA ASP A 295 39.30 39.81 0.75
C ASP A 295 38.57 41.16 0.93
N GLU A 296 37.41 41.33 0.34
CA GLU A 296 36.56 42.50 0.52
C GLU A 296 35.68 42.32 1.77
N PRO A 297 35.49 43.35 2.61
CA PRO A 297 34.61 43.28 3.77
C PRO A 297 33.16 43.12 3.36
N GLU A 298 32.40 42.38 4.14
CA GLU A 298 30.97 42.14 3.96
C GLU A 298 30.12 43.42 3.97
#